data_d57af099c2d452d131483f98908bf434
#
_entry.id   d57af099c2d452d131483f98908bf434
#
_cell.length_a   1.000
_cell.length_b   1.000
_cell.length_c   1.000
_cell.angle_alpha   90.00
_cell.angle_beta   90.00
_cell.angle_gamma   90.00
#
_symmetry.space_group_name_H-M   'P 1'
#
loop_
_entity.id
_entity.type
_entity.pdbx_description
1 polymer ?
#
loop_
_entity_poly.entity_id
_entity_poly.type
_entity_poly.pdbx_seq_one_letter_code
_entity_poly.pdbx_strand_id
1 'polypeptide(L)'
;MDWSRVASLTLQQPWALALVPASLVALIVRAFWRRRRYLVLPTAHLMPATAFRPSVFRRLPLLLGLAGIAATAVALADPVVPHSTEDLQSLGIDIMLVLDLSSSMNAEMAGSSTSPDGPKGPTRLDVTRQALRSFINSRHGDRLGMVVFSNYAYVVSPLTLDRDYLLRYLNMIDGQILRNEAMTAIGDGIDMGAFVLSKQSDRHRTKVIVVFTDGERNYGRDPLESLADANRADIRVHIIGVDLDEKIKERPAVQGLITAVRQHGGRYYEADNAAELRRAYTSLDALEKSLVISETHLANEPVYHWFALAAVALVGVALLLNAIPFFNEMT
;
A
#
# COMPACT_ATOMS: atom_id res chain seq x y z
N MET A 1 3.16 -22.81 -17.53
CA MET A 1 4.39 -22.01 -17.40
C MET A 1 4.43 -21.06 -18.60
N ASP A 2 4.12 -19.78 -18.34
CA ASP A 2 3.96 -18.78 -19.41
C ASP A 2 5.35 -18.28 -19.84
N TRP A 3 5.75 -18.61 -21.07
CA TRP A 3 7.08 -18.29 -21.61
C TRP A 3 7.34 -16.77 -21.75
N SER A 4 6.28 -15.95 -21.77
CA SER A 4 6.39 -14.49 -21.77
C SER A 4 7.02 -13.92 -20.47
N ARG A 5 6.89 -14.65 -19.37
CA ARG A 5 7.45 -14.28 -18.06
C ARG A 5 8.94 -14.56 -17.93
N VAL A 6 9.49 -15.45 -18.75
CA VAL A 6 10.92 -15.78 -18.73
C VAL A 6 11.78 -14.67 -19.35
N ALA A 7 11.19 -13.85 -20.21
CA ALA A 7 11.88 -12.75 -20.87
C ALA A 7 12.20 -11.54 -19.95
N SER A 8 11.61 -11.50 -18.75
CA SER A 8 11.80 -10.41 -17.77
C SER A 8 12.64 -10.80 -16.55
N LEU A 9 13.36 -11.94 -16.62
CA LEU A 9 14.25 -12.37 -15.54
C LEU A 9 15.37 -11.34 -15.32
N THR A 10 15.43 -10.82 -14.10
CA THR A 10 16.56 -10.01 -13.65
C THR A 10 17.40 -10.81 -12.65
N LEU A 11 18.72 -10.70 -12.75
CA LEU A 11 19.66 -11.39 -11.87
C LEU A 11 20.10 -10.43 -10.78
N GLN A 12 19.87 -10.78 -9.51
CA GLN A 12 20.33 -9.94 -8.39
C GLN A 12 21.84 -10.04 -8.18
N GLN A 13 22.44 -11.21 -8.46
CA GLN A 13 23.86 -11.46 -8.25
C GLN A 13 24.55 -11.98 -9.50
N PRO A 14 24.74 -11.17 -10.55
CA PRO A 14 25.29 -11.62 -11.83
C PRO A 14 26.73 -12.12 -11.76
N TRP A 15 27.50 -11.78 -10.72
CA TRP A 15 28.86 -12.27 -10.52
C TRP A 15 28.95 -13.80 -10.34
N ALA A 16 27.87 -14.44 -9.86
CA ALA A 16 27.83 -15.89 -9.70
C ALA A 16 27.96 -16.65 -11.02
N LEU A 17 27.60 -16.03 -12.16
CA LEU A 17 27.81 -16.63 -13.49
C LEU A 17 29.29 -16.83 -13.83
N ALA A 18 30.20 -16.14 -13.17
CA ALA A 18 31.65 -16.34 -13.34
C ALA A 18 32.13 -17.75 -12.88
N LEU A 19 31.32 -18.46 -12.09
CA LEU A 19 31.60 -19.85 -11.70
C LEU A 19 31.59 -20.81 -12.90
N VAL A 20 30.81 -20.52 -13.94
CA VAL A 20 30.74 -21.36 -15.15
C VAL A 20 32.09 -21.38 -15.90
N PRO A 21 32.66 -20.24 -16.32
CA PRO A 21 33.98 -20.25 -16.96
C PRO A 21 35.08 -20.72 -16.03
N ALA A 22 35.01 -20.41 -14.72
CA ALA A 22 36.00 -20.90 -13.75
C ALA A 22 36.01 -22.42 -13.63
N SER A 23 34.85 -23.08 -13.61
CA SER A 23 34.73 -24.52 -13.60
C SER A 23 35.26 -25.17 -14.90
N LEU A 24 35.04 -24.53 -16.03
CA LEU A 24 35.52 -24.98 -17.32
C LEU A 24 37.08 -24.91 -17.42
N VAL A 25 37.66 -23.83 -16.91
CA VAL A 25 39.11 -23.67 -16.78
C VAL A 25 39.69 -24.76 -15.85
N ALA A 26 39.06 -25.01 -14.68
CA ALA A 26 39.49 -26.06 -13.75
C ALA A 26 39.48 -27.43 -14.39
N LEU A 27 38.48 -27.76 -15.21
CA LEU A 27 38.42 -29.02 -15.96
C LEU A 27 39.50 -29.13 -17.04
N ILE A 28 39.78 -28.04 -17.76
CA ILE A 28 40.86 -27.99 -18.75
C ILE A 28 42.23 -28.23 -18.07
N VAL A 29 42.48 -27.54 -16.95
CA VAL A 29 43.72 -27.71 -16.16
C VAL A 29 43.84 -29.15 -15.65
N ARG A 30 42.74 -29.72 -15.12
CA ARG A 30 42.71 -31.14 -14.66
C ARG A 30 42.98 -32.12 -15.80
N ALA A 31 42.39 -31.86 -17.01
CA ALA A 31 42.60 -32.70 -18.17
C ALA A 31 44.08 -32.64 -18.64
N PHE A 32 44.68 -31.42 -18.59
CA PHE A 32 46.09 -31.23 -18.92
C PHE A 32 47.04 -31.91 -17.94
N TRP A 33 46.74 -31.86 -16.63
CA TRP A 33 47.54 -32.54 -15.60
C TRP A 33 47.39 -34.03 -15.65
N ARG A 34 46.22 -34.61 -15.99
CA ARG A 34 46.01 -36.04 -16.18
C ARG A 34 46.79 -36.61 -17.38
N ARG A 35 46.94 -35.83 -18.50
CA ARG A 35 47.69 -36.26 -19.65
C ARG A 35 49.17 -36.55 -19.38
N ARG A 36 49.72 -36.15 -18.26
CA ARG A 36 51.11 -36.38 -17.87
C ARG A 36 51.36 -37.71 -17.11
N ARG A 37 50.35 -38.51 -16.85
CA ARG A 37 50.45 -39.75 -16.09
C ARG A 37 49.97 -40.95 -16.92
N TYR A 38 50.56 -41.17 -18.06
CA TYR A 38 50.30 -42.40 -18.79
C TYR A 38 51.29 -43.45 -18.35
N LEU A 39 50.77 -44.58 -17.80
CA LEU A 39 51.51 -45.83 -17.65
C LEU A 39 51.66 -46.46 -19.03
N VAL A 40 52.88 -46.52 -19.55
CA VAL A 40 53.17 -47.23 -20.81
C VAL A 40 53.15 -48.73 -20.49
N LEU A 41 52.08 -49.39 -20.84
CA LEU A 41 51.98 -50.84 -20.76
C LEU A 41 52.73 -51.43 -21.96
N PRO A 42 53.77 -52.27 -21.78
CA PRO A 42 54.58 -52.83 -22.84
C PRO A 42 53.80 -53.67 -23.86
N THR A 43 52.60 -54.15 -23.48
CA THR A 43 51.74 -55.04 -24.26
C THR A 43 50.68 -54.33 -25.09
N ALA A 44 50.65 -53.00 -25.11
CA ALA A 44 49.61 -52.22 -25.80
C ALA A 44 49.60 -52.40 -27.33
N HIS A 45 50.73 -52.79 -27.92
CA HIS A 45 50.86 -53.03 -29.37
C HIS A 45 50.21 -54.38 -29.82
N LEU A 46 49.78 -55.23 -28.89
CA LEU A 46 49.12 -56.51 -29.21
C LEU A 46 47.58 -56.35 -29.31
N MET A 47 47.03 -55.21 -28.98
CA MET A 47 45.59 -54.97 -29.09
C MET A 47 45.21 -54.36 -30.43
N PRO A 48 44.20 -54.92 -31.14
CA PRO A 48 43.76 -54.37 -32.40
C PRO A 48 43.21 -52.95 -32.21
N ALA A 49 43.63 -52.02 -33.07
CA ALA A 49 43.27 -50.58 -33.03
C ALA A 49 41.75 -50.33 -33.12
N THR A 50 40.96 -51.34 -33.49
CA THR A 50 39.50 -51.28 -33.59
C THR A 50 38.81 -51.39 -32.22
N ALA A 51 39.52 -51.81 -31.16
CA ALA A 51 38.94 -51.96 -29.80
C ALA A 51 38.70 -50.64 -29.07
N PHE A 52 39.24 -49.52 -29.56
CA PHE A 52 39.19 -48.23 -28.88
C PHE A 52 38.42 -47.16 -29.66
N ARG A 53 37.20 -47.43 -30.06
CA ARG A 53 36.33 -46.32 -30.51
C ARG A 53 35.74 -45.62 -29.28
N PRO A 54 36.12 -44.38 -28.95
CA PRO A 54 35.52 -43.67 -27.80
C PRO A 54 34.05 -43.42 -28.11
N SER A 55 33.15 -44.10 -27.43
CA SER A 55 31.72 -43.85 -27.54
C SER A 55 31.43 -42.46 -27.01
N VAL A 56 30.69 -41.66 -27.80
CA VAL A 56 30.24 -40.31 -27.37
C VAL A 56 29.48 -40.38 -26.04
N PHE A 57 28.79 -41.49 -25.79
CA PHE A 57 28.06 -41.73 -24.55
C PHE A 57 28.97 -41.77 -23.30
N ARG A 58 30.24 -42.07 -23.39
CA ARG A 58 31.18 -42.02 -22.26
C ARG A 58 31.40 -40.60 -21.73
N ARG A 59 31.13 -39.59 -22.53
CA ARG A 59 31.21 -38.15 -22.08
C ARG A 59 29.95 -37.66 -21.39
N LEU A 60 28.89 -38.44 -21.38
CA LEU A 60 27.59 -38.06 -20.81
C LEU A 60 27.67 -37.62 -19.34
N PRO A 61 28.36 -38.33 -18.43
CA PRO A 61 28.48 -37.88 -17.03
C PRO A 61 29.19 -36.55 -16.88
N LEU A 62 30.20 -36.29 -17.72
CA LEU A 62 30.92 -35.01 -17.73
C LEU A 62 30.03 -33.85 -18.21
N LEU A 63 29.26 -34.10 -19.26
CA LEU A 63 28.32 -33.09 -19.79
C LEU A 63 27.21 -32.75 -18.79
N LEU A 64 26.66 -33.81 -18.12
CA LEU A 64 25.67 -33.62 -17.09
C LEU A 64 26.24 -32.90 -15.86
N GLY A 65 27.45 -33.18 -15.46
CA GLY A 65 28.15 -32.50 -14.39
C GLY A 65 28.36 -31.00 -14.71
N LEU A 66 28.78 -30.68 -15.94
CA LEU A 66 28.91 -29.28 -16.41
C LEU A 66 27.56 -28.54 -16.44
N ALA A 67 26.52 -29.20 -16.95
CA ALA A 67 25.17 -28.64 -16.94
C ALA A 67 24.67 -28.41 -15.50
N GLY A 68 24.97 -29.30 -14.57
CA GLY A 68 24.64 -29.13 -13.15
C GLY A 68 25.38 -27.95 -12.52
N ILE A 69 26.68 -27.76 -12.82
CA ILE A 69 27.45 -26.58 -12.36
C ILE A 69 26.86 -25.29 -12.94
N ALA A 70 26.50 -25.29 -14.22
CA ALA A 70 25.87 -24.14 -14.85
C ALA A 70 24.50 -23.80 -14.19
N ALA A 71 23.69 -24.81 -13.92
CA ALA A 71 22.42 -24.63 -13.21
C ALA A 71 22.62 -24.11 -11.77
N THR A 72 23.67 -24.57 -11.08
CA THR A 72 24.06 -24.04 -9.76
C THR A 72 24.46 -22.56 -9.84
N ALA A 73 25.24 -22.19 -10.85
CA ALA A 73 25.65 -20.80 -11.04
C ALA A 73 24.46 -19.88 -11.32
N VAL A 74 23.49 -20.37 -12.12
CA VAL A 74 22.23 -19.62 -12.36
C VAL A 74 21.41 -19.52 -11.07
N ALA A 75 21.31 -20.59 -10.26
CA ALA A 75 20.61 -20.54 -8.98
C ALA A 75 21.25 -19.55 -8.00
N LEU A 76 22.59 -19.50 -7.95
CA LEU A 76 23.34 -18.54 -7.12
C LEU A 76 23.27 -17.10 -7.64
N ALA A 77 23.00 -16.90 -8.94
CA ALA A 77 22.77 -15.58 -9.50
C ALA A 77 21.44 -14.95 -9.04
N ASP A 78 20.64 -15.68 -8.28
CA ASP A 78 19.34 -15.29 -7.70
C ASP A 78 18.42 -14.65 -8.75
N PRO A 79 17.94 -15.47 -9.71
CA PRO A 79 16.99 -15.00 -10.71
C PRO A 79 15.66 -14.64 -10.06
N VAL A 80 15.20 -13.39 -10.27
CA VAL A 80 13.90 -12.90 -9.80
C VAL A 80 13.03 -12.52 -10.99
N VAL A 81 11.76 -12.85 -10.88
CA VAL A 81 10.73 -12.39 -11.80
C VAL A 81 10.07 -11.18 -11.16
N PRO A 82 10.11 -10.00 -11.78
CA PRO A 82 9.31 -8.88 -11.30
C PRO A 82 7.84 -9.29 -11.42
N HIS A 83 7.23 -9.58 -10.32
CA HIS A 83 5.79 -9.67 -10.22
C HIS A 83 5.32 -8.25 -9.92
N SER A 84 4.66 -7.63 -10.87
CA SER A 84 3.65 -6.65 -10.51
C SER A 84 2.52 -7.47 -9.87
N THR A 85 2.68 -7.85 -8.62
CA THR A 85 1.51 -8.04 -7.81
C THR A 85 0.88 -6.66 -7.78
N GLU A 86 -0.10 -6.44 -8.61
CA GLU A 86 -1.25 -5.66 -8.21
C GLU A 86 -1.88 -6.39 -7.01
N ASP A 87 -1.13 -6.57 -5.95
CA ASP A 87 -1.68 -6.45 -4.63
C ASP A 87 -2.09 -4.98 -4.56
N LEU A 88 -3.25 -4.75 -5.11
CA LEU A 88 -4.18 -3.75 -4.66
C LEU A 88 -4.57 -4.10 -3.21
N GLN A 89 -3.59 -4.27 -2.34
CA GLN A 89 -3.69 -3.74 -1.00
C GLN A 89 -3.69 -2.22 -1.25
N SER A 90 -4.82 -1.74 -1.74
CA SER A 90 -5.24 -0.38 -1.57
C SER A 90 -5.09 -0.17 -0.07
N LEU A 91 -3.91 0.31 0.35
CA LEU A 91 -3.69 0.75 1.71
C LEU A 91 -4.76 1.82 1.88
N GLY A 92 -5.93 1.40 2.40
CA GLY A 92 -7.05 2.30 2.56
C GLY A 92 -6.56 3.51 3.36
N ILE A 93 -7.24 4.62 3.22
CA ILE A 93 -6.93 5.83 3.97
C ILE A 93 -7.54 5.76 5.38
N ASP A 94 -6.95 6.50 6.30
CA ASP A 94 -7.47 6.67 7.65
C ASP A 94 -8.13 8.04 7.73
N ILE A 95 -9.44 8.05 7.92
CA ILE A 95 -10.25 9.26 7.89
C ILE A 95 -10.87 9.52 9.26
N MET A 96 -10.60 10.68 9.82
CA MET A 96 -11.28 11.17 11.01
C MET A 96 -12.36 12.17 10.62
N LEU A 97 -13.60 11.83 10.89
CA LEU A 97 -14.78 12.68 10.72
C LEU A 97 -14.93 13.55 11.97
N VAL A 98 -14.84 14.85 11.79
CA VAL A 98 -14.92 15.82 12.90
C VAL A 98 -16.19 16.65 12.70
N LEU A 99 -17.20 16.40 13.52
CA LEU A 99 -18.55 16.92 13.37
C LEU A 99 -18.86 18.00 14.41
N ASP A 100 -19.29 19.14 13.93
CA ASP A 100 -19.79 20.25 14.73
C ASP A 100 -21.17 19.91 15.31
N LEU A 101 -21.34 20.05 16.62
CA LEU A 101 -22.61 19.91 17.35
C LEU A 101 -23.01 21.21 18.05
N SER A 102 -22.45 22.34 17.63
CA SER A 102 -22.85 23.65 18.14
C SER A 102 -24.35 23.93 17.89
N SER A 103 -24.91 24.83 18.65
CA SER A 103 -26.36 25.12 18.60
C SER A 103 -26.82 25.59 17.21
N SER A 104 -25.95 26.19 16.39
CA SER A 104 -26.23 26.63 15.04
C SER A 104 -26.54 25.48 14.07
N MET A 105 -25.96 24.31 14.31
CA MET A 105 -26.24 23.09 13.53
C MET A 105 -27.68 22.57 13.70
N ASN A 106 -28.40 23.00 14.71
CA ASN A 106 -29.83 22.69 14.92
C ASN A 106 -30.77 23.62 14.14
N ALA A 107 -30.24 24.64 13.45
CA ALA A 107 -31.02 25.46 12.57
C ALA A 107 -31.53 24.70 11.35
N GLU A 108 -32.67 25.08 10.80
CA GLU A 108 -33.17 24.52 9.54
C GLU A 108 -32.23 24.90 8.39
N MET A 109 -31.97 23.94 7.50
CA MET A 109 -31.13 24.18 6.34
C MET A 109 -31.83 25.09 5.33
N ALA A 110 -31.10 26.03 4.77
CA ALA A 110 -31.64 26.97 3.77
C ALA A 110 -32.26 26.21 2.58
N GLY A 111 -33.41 26.75 2.11
CA GLY A 111 -34.14 26.11 1.00
C GLY A 111 -34.98 24.91 1.34
N SER A 112 -35.03 24.47 2.62
CA SER A 112 -35.84 23.34 3.05
C SER A 112 -37.25 23.70 3.50
N SER A 113 -37.53 24.97 3.84
CA SER A 113 -38.83 25.43 4.30
C SER A 113 -39.78 25.67 3.11
N THR A 114 -40.86 24.89 3.05
CA THR A 114 -41.86 25.00 1.99
C THR A 114 -43.04 25.91 2.35
N SER A 115 -43.23 26.29 3.63
CA SER A 115 -44.29 27.18 4.08
C SER A 115 -44.02 27.67 5.51
N PRO A 116 -44.45 28.92 5.90
CA PRO A 116 -44.26 29.46 7.25
C PRO A 116 -44.95 28.66 8.34
N ASP A 117 -46.05 27.96 8.03
CA ASP A 117 -46.87 27.16 8.96
C ASP A 117 -46.75 25.62 8.70
N GLY A 118 -45.80 25.22 7.83
CA GLY A 118 -45.57 23.79 7.50
C GLY A 118 -44.74 23.06 8.53
N PRO A 119 -44.59 21.71 8.39
CA PRO A 119 -43.66 20.93 9.20
C PRO A 119 -42.25 21.49 9.03
N LYS A 120 -41.52 21.60 10.17
CA LYS A 120 -40.14 22.07 10.16
C LYS A 120 -39.28 21.24 9.20
N GLY A 121 -38.49 21.92 8.39
CA GLY A 121 -37.54 21.29 7.49
C GLY A 121 -36.43 20.55 8.25
N PRO A 122 -35.63 19.72 7.57
CA PRO A 122 -34.49 19.06 8.18
C PRO A 122 -33.45 20.10 8.66
N THR A 123 -32.86 19.84 9.81
CA THR A 123 -31.78 20.67 10.35
C THR A 123 -30.48 20.47 9.56
N ARG A 124 -29.52 21.41 9.67
CA ARG A 124 -28.16 21.25 9.12
C ARG A 124 -27.52 19.97 9.60
N LEU A 125 -27.69 19.63 10.90
CA LEU A 125 -27.20 18.38 11.48
C LEU A 125 -27.86 17.14 10.86
N ASP A 126 -29.17 17.16 10.59
CA ASP A 126 -29.87 16.01 9.98
C ASP A 126 -29.39 15.75 8.57
N VAL A 127 -29.20 16.81 7.78
CA VAL A 127 -28.66 16.69 6.40
C VAL A 127 -27.22 16.21 6.42
N THR A 128 -26.41 16.73 7.35
CA THR A 128 -25.01 16.28 7.52
C THR A 128 -24.94 14.82 7.92
N ARG A 129 -25.78 14.36 8.87
CA ARG A 129 -25.87 12.96 9.28
C ARG A 129 -26.27 12.05 8.11
N GLN A 130 -27.24 12.45 7.31
CA GLN A 130 -27.67 11.68 6.14
C GLN A 130 -26.56 11.54 5.11
N ALA A 131 -25.83 12.61 4.83
CA ALA A 131 -24.71 12.61 3.91
C ALA A 131 -23.53 11.80 4.44
N LEU A 132 -23.20 11.92 5.74
CA LEU A 132 -22.19 11.09 6.41
C LEU A 132 -22.52 9.59 6.34
N ARG A 133 -23.80 9.24 6.54
CA ARG A 133 -24.23 7.83 6.38
C ARG A 133 -23.93 7.30 4.98
N SER A 134 -24.23 8.07 3.95
CA SER A 134 -23.94 7.70 2.57
C SER A 134 -22.43 7.59 2.32
N PHE A 135 -21.65 8.52 2.87
CA PHE A 135 -20.20 8.50 2.78
C PHE A 135 -19.60 7.25 3.46
N ILE A 136 -19.96 6.97 4.70
CA ILE A 136 -19.48 5.80 5.45
C ILE A 136 -19.80 4.50 4.69
N ASN A 137 -21.01 4.39 4.13
CA ASN A 137 -21.41 3.21 3.37
C ASN A 137 -20.64 3.02 2.05
N SER A 138 -20.18 4.11 1.43
CA SER A 138 -19.41 4.05 0.19
C SER A 138 -17.94 3.64 0.38
N ARG A 139 -17.42 3.70 1.62
CA ARG A 139 -16.01 3.45 1.92
C ARG A 139 -15.75 1.98 2.19
N HIS A 140 -14.94 1.35 1.32
CA HIS A 140 -14.51 -0.04 1.45
C HIS A 140 -12.99 -0.08 1.58
N GLY A 141 -12.49 -0.64 2.69
CA GLY A 141 -11.05 -0.72 2.97
C GLY A 141 -10.45 0.46 3.74
N ASP A 142 -11.19 1.57 3.90
CA ASP A 142 -10.78 2.72 4.70
C ASP A 142 -11.17 2.52 6.17
N ARG A 143 -10.29 2.97 7.09
CA ARG A 143 -10.66 3.08 8.50
C ARG A 143 -11.24 4.45 8.76
N LEU A 144 -12.38 4.47 9.40
CA LEU A 144 -13.10 5.69 9.75
C LEU A 144 -13.16 5.85 11.25
N GLY A 145 -12.92 7.04 11.75
CA GLY A 145 -13.18 7.42 13.15
C GLY A 145 -14.09 8.64 13.21
N MET A 146 -14.59 8.95 14.39
CA MET A 146 -15.49 10.09 14.59
C MET A 146 -15.14 10.86 15.85
N VAL A 147 -15.01 12.16 15.70
CA VAL A 147 -14.91 13.16 16.77
C VAL A 147 -16.10 14.10 16.64
N VAL A 148 -16.68 14.48 17.73
CA VAL A 148 -17.68 15.57 17.79
C VAL A 148 -17.12 16.70 18.62
N PHE A 149 -17.51 17.92 18.29
CA PHE A 149 -17.08 19.08 19.06
C PHE A 149 -18.21 20.12 19.19
N SER A 150 -18.15 20.89 20.25
CA SER A 150 -18.90 22.11 20.52
C SER A 150 -18.01 23.01 21.37
N ASN A 151 -18.23 23.11 22.70
CA ASN A 151 -17.30 23.79 23.59
C ASN A 151 -15.97 23.03 23.74
N TYR A 152 -16.03 21.70 23.67
CA TYR A 152 -14.91 20.77 23.75
C TYR A 152 -15.02 19.71 22.67
N ALA A 153 -13.93 19.00 22.39
CA ALA A 153 -13.90 17.90 21.44
C ALA A 153 -13.90 16.54 22.15
N TYR A 154 -14.72 15.61 21.65
CA TYR A 154 -14.89 14.26 22.19
C TYR A 154 -14.72 13.22 21.11
N VAL A 155 -13.95 12.16 21.40
CA VAL A 155 -13.86 11.00 20.52
C VAL A 155 -15.10 10.13 20.69
N VAL A 156 -15.92 10.03 19.65
CA VAL A 156 -17.11 9.17 19.61
C VAL A 156 -16.76 7.76 19.20
N SER A 157 -15.88 7.66 18.19
CA SER A 157 -15.40 6.38 17.68
C SER A 157 -13.92 6.47 17.32
N PRO A 158 -13.08 5.54 17.79
CA PRO A 158 -11.71 5.40 17.27
C PRO A 158 -11.72 4.95 15.81
N LEU A 159 -10.55 4.86 15.17
CA LEU A 159 -10.43 4.33 13.82
C LEU A 159 -10.89 2.87 13.76
N THR A 160 -11.85 2.58 12.90
CA THR A 160 -12.43 1.24 12.73
C THR A 160 -12.76 0.95 11.27
N LEU A 161 -12.70 -0.32 10.87
CA LEU A 161 -13.25 -0.83 9.63
C LEU A 161 -14.74 -1.21 9.75
N ASP A 162 -15.25 -1.28 10.98
CA ASP A 162 -16.66 -1.62 11.27
C ASP A 162 -17.56 -0.42 11.03
N ARG A 163 -18.14 -0.37 9.83
CA ARG A 163 -19.06 0.68 9.41
C ARG A 163 -20.38 0.65 10.20
N ASP A 164 -20.87 -0.54 10.54
CA ASP A 164 -22.14 -0.68 11.27
C ASP A 164 -22.01 -0.13 12.69
N TYR A 165 -20.84 -0.32 13.30
CA TYR A 165 -20.48 0.29 14.58
C TYR A 165 -20.54 1.82 14.49
N LEU A 166 -19.85 2.40 13.49
CA LEU A 166 -19.81 3.85 13.29
C LEU A 166 -21.19 4.43 12.99
N LEU A 167 -21.98 3.75 12.16
CA LEU A 167 -23.36 4.18 11.83
C LEU A 167 -24.29 4.17 13.05
N ARG A 168 -24.12 3.22 13.97
CA ARG A 168 -24.88 3.20 15.23
C ARG A 168 -24.61 4.45 16.06
N TYR A 169 -23.34 4.84 16.21
CA TYR A 169 -22.99 6.07 16.92
C TYR A 169 -23.48 7.32 16.19
N LEU A 170 -23.34 7.38 14.88
CA LEU A 170 -23.87 8.49 14.08
C LEU A 170 -25.38 8.67 14.27
N ASN A 171 -26.13 7.56 14.42
CA ASN A 171 -27.57 7.61 14.67
C ASN A 171 -27.94 8.08 16.08
N MET A 172 -27.05 7.87 17.07
CA MET A 172 -27.23 8.34 18.43
C MET A 172 -26.93 9.84 18.58
N ILE A 173 -26.13 10.41 17.67
CA ILE A 173 -25.83 11.84 17.69
C ILE A 173 -27.10 12.60 17.31
N ASP A 174 -27.66 13.30 18.25
CA ASP A 174 -28.74 14.25 18.06
C ASP A 174 -28.32 15.63 18.58
N GLY A 175 -28.99 16.68 18.14
CA GLY A 175 -28.69 18.05 18.55
C GLY A 175 -28.99 18.33 20.04
N GLN A 176 -29.36 17.30 20.79
CA GLN A 176 -29.70 17.42 22.22
C GLN A 176 -28.60 16.88 23.14
N ILE A 177 -27.62 16.16 22.58
CA ILE A 177 -26.52 15.55 23.36
C ILE A 177 -25.68 16.62 24.05
N LEU A 178 -25.44 17.77 23.38
CA LEU A 178 -24.66 18.88 23.91
C LEU A 178 -25.52 20.14 24.12
N ARG A 179 -26.73 19.99 24.67
CA ARG A 179 -27.77 21.04 24.82
C ARG A 179 -27.29 22.35 25.43
N ASN A 180 -26.28 22.31 26.27
CA ASN A 180 -25.77 23.49 26.99
C ASN A 180 -24.49 24.04 26.41
N GLU A 181 -24.03 23.49 25.30
CA GLU A 181 -22.79 23.88 24.65
C GLU A 181 -23.12 24.64 23.34
N ALA A 182 -22.98 25.96 23.40
CA ALA A 182 -23.30 26.85 22.27
C ALA A 182 -22.08 27.35 21.51
N MET A 183 -20.88 26.98 21.95
CA MET A 183 -19.61 27.43 21.41
C MET A 183 -19.11 26.50 20.30
N THR A 184 -18.15 26.96 19.49
CA THR A 184 -17.61 26.24 18.34
C THR A 184 -16.09 26.18 18.44
N ALA A 185 -15.54 25.09 18.98
CA ALA A 185 -14.10 24.88 19.18
C ALA A 185 -13.50 24.08 18.02
N ILE A 186 -13.44 24.65 16.82
CA ILE A 186 -12.93 23.99 15.59
C ILE A 186 -11.50 23.49 15.77
N GLY A 187 -10.62 24.31 16.37
CA GLY A 187 -9.23 23.96 16.60
C GLY A 187 -9.10 22.72 17.49
N ASP A 188 -9.85 22.65 18.58
CA ASP A 188 -9.84 21.49 19.49
C ASP A 188 -10.35 20.22 18.77
N GLY A 189 -11.34 20.37 17.88
CA GLY A 189 -11.84 19.28 17.03
C GLY A 189 -10.75 18.74 16.09
N ILE A 190 -10.01 19.60 15.45
CA ILE A 190 -8.86 19.23 14.58
C ILE A 190 -7.78 18.56 15.41
N ASP A 191 -7.40 19.12 16.55
CA ASP A 191 -6.36 18.57 17.43
C ASP A 191 -6.73 17.18 17.96
N MET A 192 -7.98 16.99 18.36
CA MET A 192 -8.46 15.68 18.83
C MET A 192 -8.43 14.65 17.70
N GLY A 193 -8.85 15.04 16.48
CA GLY A 193 -8.77 14.18 15.30
C GLY A 193 -7.32 13.82 14.95
N ALA A 194 -6.42 14.80 14.98
CA ALA A 194 -4.99 14.59 14.73
C ALA A 194 -4.33 13.72 15.80
N PHE A 195 -4.72 13.87 17.06
CA PHE A 195 -4.26 13.02 18.15
C PHE A 195 -4.62 11.54 17.92
N VAL A 196 -5.88 11.25 17.58
CA VAL A 196 -6.33 9.88 17.31
C VAL A 196 -5.59 9.29 16.12
N LEU A 197 -5.49 10.01 15.01
CA LEU A 197 -4.75 9.58 13.81
C LEU A 197 -3.27 9.32 14.12
N SER A 198 -2.62 10.18 14.89
CA SER A 198 -1.21 10.04 15.24
C SER A 198 -0.94 8.81 16.12
N LYS A 199 -1.92 8.38 16.93
CA LYS A 199 -1.77 7.24 17.83
C LYS A 199 -2.21 5.90 17.24
N GLN A 200 -3.19 5.90 16.34
CA GLN A 200 -3.84 4.68 15.85
C GLN A 200 -3.56 4.38 14.38
N SER A 201 -3.09 5.36 13.61
CA SER A 201 -2.81 5.18 12.19
C SER A 201 -1.43 4.55 11.95
N ASP A 202 -1.36 3.65 10.98
CA ASP A 202 -0.10 3.12 10.47
C ASP A 202 0.68 4.19 9.69
N ARG A 203 2.02 4.11 9.72
CA ARG A 203 2.89 5.07 9.02
C ARG A 203 2.70 5.08 7.50
N HIS A 204 2.22 3.99 6.95
CA HIS A 204 2.06 3.80 5.49
C HIS A 204 0.66 4.19 4.97
N ARG A 205 -0.26 4.54 5.86
CA ARG A 205 -1.62 4.95 5.46
C ARG A 205 -1.72 6.47 5.39
N THR A 206 -2.38 6.96 4.36
CA THR A 206 -2.73 8.38 4.25
C THR A 206 -3.70 8.77 5.36
N LYS A 207 -3.44 9.89 6.01
CA LYS A 207 -4.21 10.40 7.15
C LYS A 207 -4.98 11.63 6.74
N VAL A 208 -6.27 11.61 6.97
CA VAL A 208 -7.18 12.70 6.55
C VAL A 208 -8.13 13.05 7.69
N ILE A 209 -8.32 14.33 7.92
CA ILE A 209 -9.39 14.88 8.77
C ILE A 209 -10.40 15.58 7.87
N VAL A 210 -11.68 15.32 8.09
CA VAL A 210 -12.77 16.02 7.41
C VAL A 210 -13.63 16.69 8.48
N VAL A 211 -13.58 18.02 8.52
CA VAL A 211 -14.33 18.84 9.48
C VAL A 211 -15.65 19.30 8.83
N PHE A 212 -16.74 19.12 9.56
CA PHE A 212 -18.08 19.59 9.19
C PHE A 212 -18.49 20.68 10.18
N THR A 213 -18.68 21.90 9.70
CA THR A 213 -19.06 23.04 10.53
C THR A 213 -19.89 24.03 9.71
N ASP A 214 -20.86 24.70 10.38
CA ASP A 214 -21.63 25.80 9.80
C ASP A 214 -21.13 27.16 10.29
N GLY A 215 -20.04 27.15 11.05
CA GLY A 215 -19.77 28.30 11.85
C GLY A 215 -18.36 28.77 11.99
N GLU A 216 -18.34 29.76 12.82
CA GLU A 216 -17.18 30.48 13.23
C GLU A 216 -16.59 29.85 14.46
N ARG A 217 -15.29 29.84 14.51
CA ARG A 217 -14.60 29.65 15.77
C ARG A 217 -14.97 30.79 16.72
N ASN A 218 -15.54 30.45 17.85
CA ASN A 218 -15.81 31.39 18.92
C ASN A 218 -15.22 30.94 20.28
N TYR A 219 -14.54 29.79 20.30
CA TYR A 219 -13.94 29.19 21.49
C TYR A 219 -12.75 28.29 21.17
N GLY A 220 -11.96 27.93 22.18
CA GLY A 220 -10.90 26.94 22.11
C GLY A 220 -9.65 27.43 21.39
N ARG A 221 -8.83 26.46 20.98
CA ARG A 221 -7.57 26.68 20.27
C ARG A 221 -7.75 27.32 18.90
N ASP A 222 -6.75 28.07 18.44
CA ASP A 222 -6.78 28.66 17.11
C ASP A 222 -6.76 27.57 16.02
N PRO A 223 -7.76 27.53 15.13
CA PRO A 223 -7.81 26.56 14.03
C PRO A 223 -6.60 26.64 13.10
N LEU A 224 -5.98 27.84 12.93
CA LEU A 224 -4.81 28.00 12.08
C LEU A 224 -3.58 27.29 12.67
N GLU A 225 -3.41 27.36 14.01
CA GLU A 225 -2.36 26.61 14.69
C GLU A 225 -2.59 25.10 14.62
N SER A 226 -3.83 24.68 14.83
CA SER A 226 -4.21 23.26 14.76
C SER A 226 -4.02 22.68 13.36
N LEU A 227 -4.31 23.44 12.31
CA LEU A 227 -4.03 23.08 10.91
C LEU A 227 -2.53 22.91 10.65
N ALA A 228 -1.72 23.86 11.16
CA ALA A 228 -0.26 23.77 11.00
C ALA A 228 0.33 22.56 11.74
N ASP A 229 -0.19 22.22 12.92
CA ASP A 229 0.21 21.05 13.69
C ASP A 229 -0.20 19.74 13.00
N ALA A 230 -1.41 19.66 12.48
CA ALA A 230 -1.88 18.52 11.70
C ALA A 230 -1.00 18.31 10.46
N ASN A 231 -0.67 19.37 9.74
CA ASN A 231 0.20 19.29 8.56
C ASN A 231 1.63 18.82 8.92
N ARG A 232 2.17 19.26 10.06
CA ARG A 232 3.48 18.75 10.56
C ARG A 232 3.45 17.25 10.89
N ALA A 233 2.29 16.72 11.20
CA ALA A 233 2.06 15.30 11.45
C ALA A 233 1.69 14.50 10.18
N ASP A 234 1.83 15.11 8.99
CA ASP A 234 1.45 14.53 7.69
C ASP A 234 -0.04 14.15 7.63
N ILE A 235 -0.90 15.01 8.21
CA ILE A 235 -2.34 14.84 8.23
C ILE A 235 -2.97 15.95 7.40
N ARG A 236 -3.73 15.59 6.35
CA ARG A 236 -4.47 16.54 5.53
C ARG A 236 -5.81 16.85 6.17
N VAL A 237 -6.16 18.12 6.19
CA VAL A 237 -7.42 18.59 6.76
C VAL A 237 -8.28 19.21 5.65
N HIS A 238 -9.47 18.63 5.46
CA HIS A 238 -10.51 19.18 4.60
C HIS A 238 -11.62 19.76 5.44
N ILE A 239 -12.23 20.85 4.99
CA ILE A 239 -13.35 21.47 5.68
C ILE A 239 -14.55 21.50 4.73
N ILE A 240 -15.70 21.11 5.23
CA ILE A 240 -17.00 21.23 4.57
C ILE A 240 -17.82 22.22 5.36
N GLY A 241 -18.02 23.40 4.78
CA GLY A 241 -18.91 24.42 5.30
C GLY A 241 -20.36 24.06 4.98
N VAL A 242 -21.18 23.90 6.01
CA VAL A 242 -22.58 23.49 5.87
C VAL A 242 -23.46 24.71 6.02
N ASP A 243 -24.11 25.14 4.93
CA ASP A 243 -25.09 26.24 4.92
C ASP A 243 -24.58 27.54 5.60
N LEU A 244 -23.32 27.90 5.25
CA LEU A 244 -22.74 29.16 5.75
C LEU A 244 -23.45 30.38 5.18
N ASP A 245 -23.86 31.26 6.07
CA ASP A 245 -24.37 32.58 5.65
C ASP A 245 -23.26 33.36 4.91
N GLU A 246 -23.62 34.08 3.83
CA GLU A 246 -22.71 34.92 3.05
C GLU A 246 -21.90 35.88 3.93
N LYS A 247 -22.54 36.47 4.95
CA LYS A 247 -21.87 37.36 5.91
C LYS A 247 -20.78 36.66 6.75
N ILE A 248 -20.94 35.34 6.99
CA ILE A 248 -19.95 34.54 7.70
C ILE A 248 -18.80 34.24 6.76
N LYS A 249 -19.09 33.89 5.50
CA LYS A 249 -18.08 33.61 4.48
C LYS A 249 -17.13 34.79 4.24
N GLU A 250 -17.64 36.01 4.29
CA GLU A 250 -16.85 37.25 4.08
C GLU A 250 -15.94 37.63 5.27
N ARG A 251 -16.08 36.98 6.42
CA ARG A 251 -15.27 37.34 7.59
C ARG A 251 -13.80 36.96 7.40
N PRO A 252 -12.87 37.85 7.79
CA PRO A 252 -11.44 37.60 7.62
C PRO A 252 -10.95 36.34 8.26
N ALA A 253 -11.53 35.93 9.41
CA ALA A 253 -11.17 34.70 10.10
C ALA A 253 -11.52 33.44 9.27
N VAL A 254 -12.70 33.40 8.65
CA VAL A 254 -13.15 32.29 7.80
C VAL A 254 -12.33 32.22 6.52
N GLN A 255 -12.07 33.39 5.89
CA GLN A 255 -11.21 33.46 4.70
C GLN A 255 -9.77 33.05 5.00
N GLY A 256 -9.24 33.42 6.18
CA GLY A 256 -7.96 32.97 6.67
C GLY A 256 -7.91 31.45 6.84
N LEU A 257 -8.94 30.84 7.42
CA LEU A 257 -9.06 29.41 7.60
C LEU A 257 -9.10 28.67 6.24
N ILE A 258 -9.93 29.14 5.29
CA ILE A 258 -10.02 28.57 3.94
C ILE A 258 -8.67 28.63 3.22
N THR A 259 -7.98 29.75 3.35
CA THR A 259 -6.65 29.95 2.75
C THR A 259 -5.62 29.00 3.36
N ALA A 260 -5.61 28.88 4.68
CA ALA A 260 -4.69 27.99 5.40
C ALA A 260 -4.94 26.50 5.05
N VAL A 261 -6.20 26.07 4.97
CA VAL A 261 -6.56 24.71 4.52
C VAL A 261 -5.96 24.41 3.15
N ARG A 262 -6.10 25.33 2.19
CA ARG A 262 -5.55 25.17 0.84
C ARG A 262 -4.02 25.17 0.83
N GLN A 263 -3.37 25.99 1.63
CA GLN A 263 -1.91 26.07 1.74
C GLN A 263 -1.32 24.77 2.30
N HIS A 264 -2.04 24.08 3.17
CA HIS A 264 -1.63 22.81 3.78
C HIS A 264 -2.12 21.57 3.00
N GLY A 265 -2.47 21.73 1.71
CA GLY A 265 -2.83 20.62 0.84
C GLY A 265 -4.25 20.09 1.04
N GLY A 266 -5.04 20.71 1.89
CA GLY A 266 -6.45 20.43 2.08
C GLY A 266 -7.34 21.14 1.05
N ARG A 267 -8.65 20.90 1.15
CA ARG A 267 -9.67 21.58 0.37
C ARG A 267 -10.81 22.07 1.26
N TYR A 268 -11.37 23.19 0.88
CA TYR A 268 -12.60 23.69 1.42
C TYR A 268 -13.73 23.43 0.41
N TYR A 269 -14.81 22.85 0.89
CA TYR A 269 -16.03 22.61 0.13
C TYR A 269 -17.17 23.40 0.79
N GLU A 270 -18.02 23.94 -0.02
CA GLU A 270 -19.23 24.62 0.40
C GLU A 270 -20.43 23.74 0.08
N ALA A 271 -21.36 23.65 1.00
CA ALA A 271 -22.53 22.81 0.89
C ALA A 271 -23.78 23.58 1.43
N ASP A 272 -24.38 24.38 0.57
CA ASP A 272 -25.56 25.16 0.89
C ASP A 272 -26.86 24.31 0.82
N ASN A 273 -26.74 23.07 0.35
CA ASN A 273 -27.85 22.13 0.31
C ASN A 273 -27.34 20.66 0.31
N ALA A 274 -28.29 19.72 0.53
CA ALA A 274 -27.98 18.31 0.59
C ALA A 274 -27.31 17.73 -0.69
N ALA A 275 -27.57 18.32 -1.86
CA ALA A 275 -26.98 17.86 -3.11
C ALA A 275 -25.52 18.28 -3.23
N GLU A 276 -25.20 19.51 -2.82
CA GLU A 276 -23.82 20.00 -2.78
C GLU A 276 -22.98 19.27 -1.74
N LEU A 277 -23.55 19.01 -0.56
CA LEU A 277 -22.89 18.20 0.45
C LEU A 277 -22.52 16.81 -0.09
N ARG A 278 -23.41 16.16 -0.85
CA ARG A 278 -23.08 14.88 -1.54
C ARG A 278 -21.99 15.04 -2.60
N ARG A 279 -21.99 16.14 -3.36
CA ARG A 279 -20.92 16.41 -4.34
C ARG A 279 -19.56 16.62 -3.68
N ALA A 280 -19.54 17.35 -2.55
CA ALA A 280 -18.32 17.56 -1.77
C ALA A 280 -17.70 16.21 -1.33
N TYR A 281 -18.51 15.28 -0.84
CA TYR A 281 -18.05 13.93 -0.49
C TYR A 281 -17.51 13.14 -1.69
N THR A 282 -18.21 13.19 -2.83
CA THR A 282 -17.77 12.49 -4.05
C THR A 282 -16.42 13.03 -4.54
N SER A 283 -16.27 14.36 -4.48
CA SER A 283 -15.02 15.02 -4.87
C SER A 283 -13.86 14.69 -3.93
N LEU A 284 -14.14 14.60 -2.63
CA LEU A 284 -13.17 14.18 -1.62
C LEU A 284 -12.73 12.72 -1.86
N ASP A 285 -13.69 11.82 -2.14
CA ASP A 285 -13.40 10.42 -2.43
C ASP A 285 -12.46 10.25 -3.63
N ALA A 286 -12.77 10.94 -4.73
CA ALA A 286 -11.95 10.89 -5.94
C ALA A 286 -10.53 11.44 -5.71
N LEU A 287 -10.39 12.50 -4.91
CA LEU A 287 -9.11 13.14 -4.62
C LEU A 287 -8.19 12.21 -3.82
N GLU A 288 -8.70 11.65 -2.75
CA GLU A 288 -7.88 10.87 -1.83
C GLU A 288 -7.54 9.48 -2.39
N LYS A 289 -8.43 8.86 -3.16
CA LYS A 289 -8.14 7.60 -3.87
C LYS A 289 -7.06 7.75 -4.94
N SER A 290 -6.98 8.88 -5.62
CA SER A 290 -5.97 9.10 -6.67
C SER A 290 -4.54 9.18 -6.13
N LEU A 291 -4.37 9.49 -4.85
CA LEU A 291 -3.06 9.59 -4.20
C LEU A 291 -2.51 8.23 -3.73
N VAL A 292 -3.38 7.24 -3.52
CA VAL A 292 -3.01 5.88 -3.06
C VAL A 292 -2.47 5.01 -4.20
N ILE A 293 -2.76 5.33 -5.47
CA ILE A 293 -2.38 4.52 -6.65
C ILE A 293 -0.87 4.63 -6.99
N SER A 294 -0.09 5.48 -6.32
CA SER A 294 1.24 5.88 -6.79
C SER A 294 2.43 5.06 -6.26
N GLU A 295 2.24 4.06 -5.41
CA GLU A 295 3.34 3.18 -4.97
C GLU A 295 3.13 1.74 -5.45
N THR A 296 3.55 1.48 -6.70
CA THR A 296 3.75 0.11 -7.18
C THR A 296 4.98 -0.48 -6.49
N HIS A 297 4.79 -1.21 -5.41
CA HIS A 297 5.84 -2.09 -4.89
C HIS A 297 6.00 -3.26 -5.86
N LEU A 298 7.11 -3.24 -6.62
CA LEU A 298 7.54 -4.39 -7.39
C LEU A 298 8.01 -5.46 -6.39
N ALA A 299 7.15 -6.39 -6.05
CA ALA A 299 7.54 -7.58 -5.31
C ALA A 299 8.31 -8.51 -6.26
N ASN A 300 9.58 -8.74 -5.98
CA ASN A 300 10.42 -9.66 -6.73
C ASN A 300 10.26 -11.07 -6.16
N GLU A 301 9.65 -11.99 -6.91
CA GLU A 301 9.58 -13.40 -6.49
C GLU A 301 10.87 -14.14 -6.89
N PRO A 302 11.62 -14.72 -5.91
CA PRO A 302 12.82 -15.49 -6.21
C PRO A 302 12.45 -16.84 -6.82
N VAL A 303 13.00 -17.15 -8.00
CA VAL A 303 12.78 -18.43 -8.71
C VAL A 303 13.98 -19.36 -8.68
N TYR A 304 15.00 -19.05 -7.87
CA TYR A 304 16.25 -19.82 -7.78
C TYR A 304 16.05 -21.31 -7.43
N HIS A 305 15.00 -21.64 -6.68
CA HIS A 305 14.72 -22.99 -6.19
C HIS A 305 14.53 -24.01 -7.33
N TRP A 306 13.96 -23.61 -8.47
CA TRP A 306 13.82 -24.50 -9.63
C TRP A 306 15.16 -24.82 -10.26
N PHE A 307 16.06 -23.84 -10.36
CA PHE A 307 17.40 -24.04 -10.86
C PHE A 307 18.26 -24.86 -9.89
N ALA A 308 18.09 -24.68 -8.59
CA ALA A 308 18.76 -25.47 -7.56
C ALA A 308 18.33 -26.95 -7.62
N LEU A 309 17.04 -27.24 -7.75
CA LEU A 309 16.54 -28.61 -7.92
C LEU A 309 17.10 -29.27 -9.18
N ALA A 310 17.10 -28.55 -10.31
CA ALA A 310 17.66 -29.03 -11.56
C ALA A 310 19.18 -29.32 -11.42
N ALA A 311 19.92 -28.46 -10.73
CA ALA A 311 21.34 -28.65 -10.46
C ALA A 311 21.61 -29.90 -9.65
N VAL A 312 20.88 -30.11 -8.55
CA VAL A 312 21.01 -31.32 -7.70
C VAL A 312 20.69 -32.59 -8.49
N ALA A 313 19.64 -32.60 -9.29
CA ALA A 313 19.24 -33.70 -10.13
C ALA A 313 20.33 -34.05 -11.16
N LEU A 314 20.84 -33.04 -11.89
CA LEU A 314 21.88 -33.22 -12.92
C LEU A 314 23.20 -33.73 -12.32
N VAL A 315 23.65 -33.16 -11.21
CA VAL A 315 24.87 -33.61 -10.51
C VAL A 315 24.66 -35.02 -9.93
N GLY A 316 23.51 -35.31 -9.35
CA GLY A 316 23.18 -36.64 -8.81
C GLY A 316 23.22 -37.71 -9.90
N VAL A 317 22.61 -37.48 -11.06
CA VAL A 317 22.65 -38.41 -12.21
C VAL A 317 24.07 -38.54 -12.74
N ALA A 318 24.84 -37.45 -12.84
CA ALA A 318 26.23 -37.50 -13.28
C ALA A 318 27.10 -38.38 -12.34
N LEU A 319 26.89 -38.28 -11.02
CA LEU A 319 27.59 -39.08 -10.05
C LEU A 319 27.21 -40.60 -10.12
N LEU A 320 25.90 -40.86 -10.26
CA LEU A 320 25.39 -42.22 -10.44
C LEU A 320 25.95 -42.88 -11.71
N LEU A 321 25.98 -42.16 -12.83
CA LEU A 321 26.55 -42.66 -14.06
C LEU A 321 28.08 -42.90 -13.94
N ASN A 322 28.79 -42.02 -13.21
CA ASN A 322 30.21 -42.23 -12.93
C ASN A 322 30.50 -43.47 -12.05
N ALA A 323 29.53 -43.93 -11.25
CA ALA A 323 29.66 -45.16 -10.44
C ALA A 323 29.55 -46.42 -11.30
N ILE A 324 29.02 -46.35 -12.51
CA ILE A 324 28.89 -47.49 -13.42
C ILE A 324 30.24 -47.71 -14.15
N PRO A 325 30.80 -48.92 -14.13
CA PRO A 325 32.11 -49.24 -14.73
C PRO A 325 32.22 -48.86 -16.23
N PHE A 326 31.10 -48.86 -16.95
CA PHE A 326 31.06 -48.51 -18.38
C PHE A 326 31.45 -47.04 -18.66
N PHE A 327 31.13 -46.14 -17.72
CA PHE A 327 31.43 -44.71 -17.84
C PHE A 327 32.76 -44.33 -17.16
N ASN A 328 33.29 -45.21 -16.29
CA ASN A 328 34.54 -44.97 -15.60
C ASN A 328 35.68 -45.46 -16.48
N GLU A 329 36.54 -44.57 -16.94
CA GLU A 329 37.80 -44.95 -17.59
C GLU A 329 38.67 -45.58 -16.52
N MET A 330 38.78 -46.93 -16.55
CA MET A 330 39.91 -47.56 -15.87
C MET A 330 41.18 -47.05 -16.52
N THR A 331 41.83 -46.11 -15.84
CA THR A 331 43.20 -45.70 -16.10
C THR A 331 44.18 -46.68 -15.52
#